data_21635295c08d03a966e888fd3cf9fd68
#
_entry.id   21635295c08d03a966e888fd3cf9fd68
#
_cell.length_a   1.000
_cell.length_b   1.000
_cell.length_c   1.000
_cell.angle_alpha   90.00
_cell.angle_beta   90.00
_cell.angle_gamma   90.00
#
_symmetry.space_group_name_H-M   'P 1'
#
loop_
_entity.id
_entity.type
_entity.pdbx_description
1 polymer ?
#
loop_
_entity_poly.entity_id
_entity_poly.type
_entity_poly.pdbx_seq_one_letter_code
_entity_poly.pdbx_strand_id
1 'polypeptide(L)'
;MLRFEPQMRIKAMEIFVHKGRICVVINMEDKYHNGYVQVLPKNKGKDYEEFMDKIETVELTYSGDLKGLFNGVWFFGFDTAHFWNDLHPETKTFESVKKQTMKLCEEMKRKRI
;
A
#
# COMPACT_ATOMS: atom_id res chain seq x y z
N MET A 1 7.77 -11.16 0.63
CA MET A 1 6.98 -10.06 1.17
C MET A 1 7.83 -8.80 1.28
N LEU A 2 7.32 -7.69 0.83
CA LEU A 2 8.00 -6.42 0.97
C LEU A 2 8.04 -6.02 2.44
N ARG A 3 9.20 -5.59 2.92
CA ARG A 3 9.37 -5.14 4.29
C ARG A 3 9.83 -3.69 4.29
N PHE A 4 9.41 -2.96 5.29
CA PHE A 4 9.87 -1.59 5.51
C PHE A 4 11.19 -1.69 6.31
N GLU A 5 12.29 -1.59 5.61
CA GLU A 5 13.62 -1.80 6.19
C GLU A 5 14.36 -0.47 6.33
N PRO A 6 15.14 -0.26 7.43
CA PRO A 6 15.89 0.98 7.61
C PRO A 6 16.89 1.27 6.50
N GLN A 7 17.47 0.23 5.89
CA GLN A 7 18.42 0.40 4.80
C GLN A 7 17.76 0.71 3.46
N MET A 8 16.43 0.60 3.35
CA MET A 8 15.73 0.97 2.13
C MET A 8 15.74 2.49 1.97
N ARG A 9 16.09 2.95 0.77
CA ARG A 9 16.20 4.38 0.49
C ARG A 9 14.84 4.92 0.08
N ILE A 10 14.23 5.66 0.99
CA ILE A 10 12.97 6.33 0.73
C ILE A 10 13.26 7.76 0.32
N LYS A 11 12.98 8.10 -0.94
CA LYS A 11 13.22 9.43 -1.48
C LYS A 11 12.15 10.42 -1.06
N ALA A 12 10.90 9.98 -1.10
CA ALA A 12 9.77 10.83 -0.76
C ALA A 12 8.59 9.96 -0.39
N MET A 13 7.67 10.53 0.37
CA MET A 13 6.42 9.87 0.69
C MET A 13 5.31 10.91 0.82
N GLU A 14 4.09 10.47 0.61
CA GLU A 14 2.93 11.28 0.92
C GLU A 14 2.01 10.47 1.85
N ILE A 15 1.63 11.10 2.95
CA ILE A 15 0.68 10.56 3.91
C ILE A 15 -0.58 11.39 3.78
N PHE A 16 -1.71 10.74 3.56
CA PHE A 16 -2.97 11.44 3.42
C PHE A 16 -4.11 10.61 4.01
N VAL A 17 -5.25 11.25 4.22
CA VAL A 17 -6.46 10.57 4.69
C VAL A 17 -7.46 10.53 3.54
N HIS A 18 -7.98 9.35 3.27
CA HIS A 18 -9.01 9.15 2.24
C HIS A 18 -10.14 8.31 2.83
N LYS A 19 -11.36 8.84 2.75
CA LYS A 19 -12.53 8.14 3.32
C LYS A 19 -12.33 7.74 4.79
N GLY A 20 -11.64 8.59 5.56
CA GLY A 20 -11.42 8.37 6.98
C GLY A 20 -10.29 7.41 7.32
N ARG A 21 -9.49 6.98 6.36
CA ARG A 21 -8.36 6.06 6.57
C ARG A 21 -7.04 6.69 6.20
N ILE A 22 -6.01 6.33 6.94
CA ILE A 22 -4.65 6.75 6.63
C ILE A 22 -4.18 5.97 5.40
N CYS A 23 -3.68 6.69 4.42
CA CYS A 23 -3.08 6.14 3.20
C CYS A 23 -1.67 6.68 3.06
N VAL A 24 -0.76 5.86 2.53
CA VAL A 24 0.64 6.24 2.34
C VAL A 24 1.09 5.81 0.96
N VAL A 25 1.78 6.71 0.25
CA VAL A 25 2.47 6.38 -0.99
C VAL A 25 3.94 6.66 -0.78
N ILE A 26 4.79 5.68 -1.04
CA ILE A 26 6.22 5.76 -0.80
C ILE A 26 6.98 5.60 -2.11
N ASN A 27 7.90 6.55 -2.36
CA ASN A 27 8.83 6.48 -3.49
C ASN A 27 10.00 5.56 -3.11
N MET A 28 10.17 4.49 -3.85
CA MET A 28 11.21 3.49 -3.60
C MET A 28 12.40 3.74 -4.54
N GLU A 29 13.38 4.50 -4.04
CA GLU A 29 14.65 4.76 -4.71
C GLU A 29 14.51 5.36 -6.12
N ASP A 30 13.47 6.15 -6.36
CA ASP A 30 13.14 6.73 -7.66
C ASP A 30 12.89 5.69 -8.78
N LYS A 31 12.62 4.44 -8.40
CA LYS A 31 12.39 3.35 -9.36
C LYS A 31 10.92 3.03 -9.50
N TYR A 32 10.18 3.06 -8.40
CA TYR A 32 8.76 2.75 -8.38
C TYR A 32 8.13 3.29 -7.09
N HIS A 33 6.83 3.17 -6.97
CA HIS A 33 6.10 3.59 -5.77
C HIS A 33 5.28 2.43 -5.22
N ASN A 34 5.10 2.45 -3.90
CA ASN A 34 4.25 1.51 -3.17
C ASN A 34 3.08 2.28 -2.56
N GLY A 35 1.94 1.60 -2.43
CA GLY A 35 0.77 2.17 -1.78
C GLY A 35 0.34 1.33 -0.58
N TYR A 36 -0.17 2.01 0.46
CA TYR A 36 -0.58 1.37 1.72
C TYR A 36 -1.88 2.00 2.20
N VAL A 37 -2.77 1.17 2.72
CA VAL A 37 -4.06 1.61 3.27
C VAL A 37 -4.26 0.98 4.64
N GLN A 38 -4.63 1.81 5.62
CA GLN A 38 -4.95 1.36 6.97
C GLN A 38 -6.14 0.40 6.95
N VAL A 39 -6.02 -0.72 7.67
CA VAL A 39 -7.12 -1.66 7.84
C VAL A 39 -8.00 -1.26 9.02
N LEU A 40 -9.20 -1.84 9.10
CA LEU A 40 -10.03 -1.70 10.29
C LEU A 40 -9.37 -2.37 11.49
N PRO A 41 -9.63 -1.87 12.72
CA PRO A 41 -9.01 -2.45 13.93
C PRO A 41 -9.21 -3.95 14.07
N LYS A 42 -10.36 -4.49 13.64
CA LYS A 42 -10.63 -5.93 13.71
C LYS A 42 -9.66 -6.77 12.86
N ASN A 43 -9.01 -6.14 11.88
CA ASN A 43 -8.09 -6.83 10.98
C ASN A 43 -6.63 -6.58 11.32
N LYS A 44 -6.36 -5.85 12.40
CA LYS A 44 -5.00 -5.63 12.86
C LYS A 44 -4.31 -6.97 13.16
N GLY A 45 -3.12 -7.14 12.61
CA GLY A 45 -2.35 -8.37 12.80
C GLY A 45 -2.63 -9.46 11.78
N LYS A 46 -3.64 -9.28 10.93
CA LYS A 46 -3.97 -10.29 9.92
C LYS A 46 -3.07 -10.17 8.70
N ASP A 47 -2.77 -11.31 8.10
CA ASP A 47 -1.97 -11.37 6.89
C ASP A 47 -2.79 -10.99 5.67
N TYR A 48 -2.17 -10.26 4.73
CA TYR A 48 -2.85 -9.86 3.49
C TYR A 48 -3.32 -11.05 2.67
N GLU A 49 -2.66 -12.21 2.80
CA GLU A 49 -3.03 -13.41 2.05
C GLU A 49 -4.46 -13.87 2.34
N GLU A 50 -4.98 -13.57 3.55
CA GLU A 50 -6.36 -13.89 3.89
C GLU A 50 -7.36 -13.08 3.08
N PHE A 51 -6.92 -11.99 2.45
CA PHE A 51 -7.80 -11.06 1.74
C PHE A 51 -7.53 -10.95 0.25
N MET A 52 -6.55 -11.69 -0.26
CA MET A 52 -6.18 -11.61 -1.68
C MET A 52 -7.35 -11.87 -2.61
N ASP A 53 -8.18 -12.84 -2.28
CA ASP A 53 -9.34 -13.20 -3.10
C ASP A 53 -10.47 -12.16 -3.02
N LYS A 54 -10.42 -11.27 -2.05
CA LYS A 54 -11.47 -10.28 -1.81
C LYS A 54 -11.14 -8.93 -2.44
N ILE A 55 -9.88 -8.67 -2.70
CA ILE A 55 -9.41 -7.38 -3.24
C ILE A 55 -9.17 -7.52 -4.74
N GLU A 56 -9.82 -6.66 -5.51
CA GLU A 56 -9.75 -6.68 -6.97
C GLU A 56 -8.94 -5.51 -7.54
N THR A 57 -8.83 -4.41 -6.80
CA THR A 57 -8.17 -3.19 -7.29
C THR A 57 -6.69 -3.40 -7.57
N VAL A 58 -6.01 -4.11 -6.68
CA VAL A 58 -4.57 -4.39 -6.78
C VAL A 58 -4.28 -5.78 -6.25
N GLU A 59 -3.09 -6.29 -6.57
CA GLU A 59 -2.57 -7.48 -5.92
C GLU A 59 -1.87 -7.08 -4.62
N LEU A 60 -2.43 -7.48 -3.48
CA LEU A 60 -1.84 -7.17 -2.19
C LEU A 60 -0.53 -7.94 -2.02
N THR A 61 0.51 -7.27 -1.55
CA THR A 61 1.83 -7.87 -1.33
C THR A 61 2.41 -7.56 0.04
N TYR A 62 1.68 -6.82 0.88
CA TYR A 62 2.18 -6.40 2.17
C TYR A 62 1.06 -6.37 3.21
N SER A 63 1.40 -6.79 4.42
CA SER A 63 0.61 -6.52 5.63
C SER A 63 1.55 -6.26 6.78
N GLY A 64 1.25 -5.23 7.57
CA GLY A 64 2.07 -4.88 8.71
C GLY A 64 1.93 -3.43 9.11
N ASP A 65 2.71 -3.03 10.11
CA ASP A 65 2.87 -1.63 10.46
C ASP A 65 3.98 -1.02 9.59
N LEU A 66 3.99 0.30 9.51
CA LEU A 66 5.05 1.04 8.84
C LEU A 66 5.97 1.59 9.92
N LYS A 67 6.92 0.76 10.37
CA LYS A 67 7.83 1.11 11.46
C LYS A 67 8.60 2.38 11.15
N GLY A 68 8.69 3.25 12.15
CA GLY A 68 9.30 4.54 11.98
C GLY A 68 8.34 5.62 11.49
N LEU A 69 7.16 5.24 10.99
CA LEU A 69 6.11 6.18 10.57
C LEU A 69 4.88 6.05 11.47
N PHE A 70 4.31 4.85 11.53
CA PHE A 70 3.10 4.59 12.31
C PHE A 70 3.28 3.30 13.11
N ASN A 71 3.63 3.43 14.38
CA ASN A 71 3.74 2.27 15.26
C ASN A 71 2.35 1.83 15.69
N GLY A 72 2.08 0.53 15.55
CA GLY A 72 0.82 -0.05 16.00
C GLY A 72 -0.36 0.15 15.07
N VAL A 73 -0.19 0.81 13.95
CA VAL A 73 -1.21 0.95 12.92
C VAL A 73 -0.95 -0.09 11.84
N TRP A 74 -1.96 -0.86 11.50
CA TRP A 74 -1.81 -1.98 10.56
C TRP A 74 -2.29 -1.57 9.17
N PHE A 75 -1.48 -1.91 8.17
CA PHE A 75 -1.74 -1.55 6.77
C PHE A 75 -1.75 -2.80 5.89
N PHE A 76 -2.57 -2.76 4.86
CA PHE A 76 -2.37 -3.60 3.68
C PHE A 76 -1.77 -2.72 2.59
N GLY A 77 -0.90 -3.32 1.79
CA GLY A 77 -0.21 -2.57 0.75
C GLY A 77 0.10 -3.39 -0.48
N PHE A 78 0.57 -2.68 -1.49
CA PHE A 78 0.99 -3.25 -2.76
C PHE A 78 2.21 -2.51 -3.28
N ASP A 79 2.97 -3.18 -4.13
CA ASP A 79 4.09 -2.55 -4.81
C ASP A 79 3.88 -2.56 -6.33
N THR A 80 4.70 -1.79 -7.03
CA THR A 80 4.69 -1.73 -8.49
C THR A 80 6.03 -2.18 -9.06
N ALA A 81 6.70 -3.10 -8.37
CA ALA A 81 7.99 -3.65 -8.79
C ALA A 81 7.84 -5.01 -9.51
N HIS A 82 6.70 -5.24 -10.14
CA HIS A 82 6.43 -6.47 -10.88
C HIS A 82 6.84 -6.33 -12.35
N PHE A 83 7.07 -7.46 -13.00
CA PHE A 83 7.41 -7.48 -14.42
C PHE A 83 6.37 -6.73 -15.26
N TRP A 84 5.08 -6.91 -14.96
CA TRP A 84 4.01 -6.22 -15.67
C TRP A 84 4.18 -4.70 -15.57
N ASN A 85 4.57 -4.20 -14.40
CA ASN A 85 4.82 -2.77 -14.21
C ASN A 85 6.01 -2.28 -15.03
N ASP A 86 7.02 -3.14 -15.24
CA ASP A 86 8.16 -2.77 -16.09
C ASP A 86 7.74 -2.62 -17.55
N LEU A 87 6.76 -3.41 -17.99
CA LEU A 87 6.19 -3.29 -19.34
C LEU A 87 5.25 -2.09 -19.46
N HIS A 88 4.76 -1.57 -18.32
CA HIS A 88 3.84 -0.44 -18.25
C HIS A 88 4.36 0.58 -17.24
N PRO A 89 5.47 1.28 -17.55
CA PRO A 89 6.15 2.13 -16.56
C PRO A 89 5.28 3.27 -16.02
N GLU A 90 4.24 3.68 -16.74
CA GLU A 90 3.29 4.68 -16.24
C GLU A 90 2.59 4.22 -14.96
N THR A 91 2.52 2.91 -14.71
CA THR A 91 1.89 2.36 -13.51
C THR A 91 2.75 2.49 -12.26
N LYS A 92 4.02 2.85 -12.42
CA LYS A 92 4.96 3.01 -11.30
C LYS A 92 5.00 4.43 -10.75
N THR A 93 4.38 5.38 -11.43
CA THR A 93 4.46 6.81 -11.07
C THR A 93 3.72 7.10 -9.77
N PHE A 94 4.13 8.18 -9.11
CA PHE A 94 3.47 8.64 -7.90
C PHE A 94 1.96 8.82 -8.11
N GLU A 95 1.58 9.51 -9.18
CA GLU A 95 0.17 9.82 -9.45
C GLU A 95 -0.65 8.56 -9.70
N SER A 96 -0.11 7.62 -10.47
CA SER A 96 -0.79 6.35 -10.74
C SER A 96 -0.96 5.53 -9.47
N VAL A 97 0.08 5.42 -8.66
CA VAL A 97 0.04 4.65 -7.41
C VAL A 97 -0.88 5.33 -6.39
N LYS A 98 -0.86 6.66 -6.30
CA LYS A 98 -1.77 7.37 -5.41
C LYS A 98 -3.23 7.10 -5.79
N LYS A 99 -3.54 7.14 -7.07
CA LYS A 99 -4.89 6.85 -7.57
C LYS A 99 -5.32 5.43 -7.23
N GLN A 100 -4.43 4.47 -7.43
CA GLN A 100 -4.71 3.07 -7.09
C GLN A 100 -4.87 2.88 -5.58
N THR A 101 -4.08 3.59 -4.78
CA THR A 101 -4.18 3.54 -3.33
C THR A 101 -5.55 4.06 -2.87
N MET A 102 -6.03 5.13 -3.47
CA MET A 102 -7.35 5.66 -3.16
C MET A 102 -8.46 4.67 -3.54
N LYS A 103 -8.34 4.03 -4.70
CA LYS A 103 -9.31 3.00 -5.13
C LYS A 103 -9.28 1.80 -4.21
N LEU A 104 -8.10 1.36 -3.79
CA LEU A 104 -7.96 0.27 -2.82
C LEU A 104 -8.65 0.63 -1.51
N CYS A 105 -8.44 1.84 -1.02
CA CYS A 105 -9.08 2.34 0.19
C CYS A 105 -10.61 2.27 0.08
N GLU A 106 -11.15 2.70 -1.05
CA GLU A 106 -12.59 2.67 -1.29
C GLU A 106 -13.13 1.24 -1.33
N GLU A 107 -12.40 0.34 -1.97
CA GLU A 107 -12.77 -1.08 -2.02
C GLU A 107 -12.75 -1.70 -0.61
N MET A 108 -11.69 -1.46 0.14
CA MET A 108 -11.56 -1.96 1.50
C MET A 108 -12.69 -1.45 2.38
N LYS A 109 -13.05 -0.17 2.22
CA LYS A 109 -14.15 0.42 2.99
C LYS A 109 -15.49 -0.25 2.66
N ARG A 110 -15.80 -0.44 1.37
CA ARG A 110 -17.02 -1.12 0.94
C ARG A 110 -17.11 -2.52 1.51
N LYS A 111 -16.01 -3.23 1.53
CA LYS A 111 -15.94 -4.64 1.95
C LYS A 111 -15.66 -4.81 3.44
N ARG A 112 -15.58 -3.71 4.18
CA ARG A 112 -15.36 -3.67 5.62
C ARG A 112 -14.06 -4.37 6.03
N ILE A 113 -13.04 -4.12 5.29
CA ILE A 113 -11.68 -4.59 5.55
C ILE A 113 -10.88 -3.46 6.19
#